data_c0b218bd2f493aeb369946c1ed99f353
#
_entry.id   c0b218bd2f493aeb369946c1ed99f353
#
_cell.length_a   1.000
_cell.length_b   1.000
_cell.length_c   1.000
_cell.angle_alpha   90.00
_cell.angle_beta   90.00
_cell.angle_gamma   90.00
#
_symmetry.space_group_name_H-M   'P 1'
#
loop_
_entity.id
_entity.type
_entity.pdbx_description
1 polymer ?
#
loop_
_entity_poly.entity_id
_entity_poly.type
_entity_poly.pdbx_seq_one_letter_code
_entity_poly.pdbx_strand_id
1 'polypeptide(L)'
;MKKRLNIGLVGLGCVGSAVAKILQENQEIIKDRAGVGIVIKKAVVRDVKKHKGYPFEISNDLESLIEDEEIDIVVELMGGVEAPYLLAKKTLAKQKAFVTANKAMLAYHRYELEQTAKNTPIGFEASVCGGIPIIKALKDGLSANHILSFKGILNGTSNYILSQMFKNQASFKDALKDAQHLGYAELNPEFDIKGIDAAHKLLILASLAYGIDAKLEEILIEGIEKIEPDDMEFAKEFGYSIKLLGIAKKHQDCIELRVHPSMIKNECMLSKVDGVMNAISVIGDKVGETLYYGAGAGGEPTASAVISDIIEIARKKSSLMLGFETPQKLPLKPKEEIQCAYYARLLVSDEKGVFSQISAILAQNDISLNNVLQKEIPHSNKAKILFSTHTTNEKSMLNALKELENLQSVLDTPKMIRLEN
;
A
#
# COMPACT_ATOMS: atom_id res chain seq x y z
N MET A 1 -1.80 17.97 -36.53
CA MET A 1 -2.19 17.53 -35.17
C MET A 1 -3.45 16.67 -35.28
N LYS A 2 -3.50 15.48 -34.61
CA LYS A 2 -4.74 14.71 -34.55
C LYS A 2 -5.82 15.54 -33.86
N LYS A 3 -7.06 15.51 -34.39
CA LYS A 3 -8.20 16.26 -33.80
C LYS A 3 -8.72 15.57 -32.53
N ARG A 4 -8.40 14.28 -32.35
CA ARG A 4 -8.79 13.46 -31.18
C ARG A 4 -7.80 12.32 -30.94
N LEU A 5 -7.69 11.85 -29.70
CA LEU A 5 -7.03 10.60 -29.28
C LEU A 5 -8.08 9.50 -29.05
N ASN A 6 -7.82 8.34 -29.60
CA ASN A 6 -8.68 7.17 -29.44
C ASN A 6 -8.10 6.23 -28.39
N ILE A 7 -8.96 5.81 -27.45
CA ILE A 7 -8.64 4.88 -26.38
C ILE A 7 -9.21 3.51 -26.70
N GLY A 8 -8.42 2.46 -26.50
CA GLY A 8 -8.85 1.11 -26.33
C GLY A 8 -8.93 0.77 -24.85
N LEU A 9 -10.11 0.48 -24.32
CA LEU A 9 -10.34 0.19 -22.91
C LEU A 9 -10.47 -1.29 -22.66
N VAL A 10 -9.68 -1.86 -21.76
CA VAL A 10 -9.74 -3.29 -21.38
C VAL A 10 -10.28 -3.43 -19.97
N GLY A 11 -11.51 -3.91 -19.87
CA GLY A 11 -12.27 -4.01 -18.62
C GLY A 11 -13.27 -2.88 -18.42
N LEU A 12 -14.55 -3.24 -18.25
CA LEU A 12 -15.67 -2.34 -17.90
C LEU A 12 -16.28 -2.72 -16.55
N GLY A 13 -15.40 -3.05 -15.58
CA GLY A 13 -15.77 -3.19 -14.17
C GLY A 13 -16.03 -1.84 -13.50
N CYS A 14 -15.95 -1.78 -12.18
CA CYS A 14 -16.19 -0.56 -11.40
C CYS A 14 -15.36 0.65 -11.91
N VAL A 15 -14.05 0.47 -12.10
CA VAL A 15 -13.16 1.56 -12.56
C VAL A 15 -13.38 1.88 -14.05
N GLY A 16 -13.48 0.86 -14.93
CA GLY A 16 -13.65 1.08 -16.37
C GLY A 16 -14.96 1.78 -16.73
N SER A 17 -16.05 1.43 -16.04
CA SER A 17 -17.33 2.11 -16.19
C SER A 17 -17.26 3.57 -15.70
N ALA A 18 -16.53 3.83 -14.61
CA ALA A 18 -16.30 5.19 -14.12
C ALA A 18 -15.43 6.02 -15.09
N VAL A 19 -14.40 5.41 -15.71
CA VAL A 19 -13.60 6.08 -16.76
C VAL A 19 -14.49 6.48 -17.94
N ALA A 20 -15.35 5.56 -18.42
CA ALA A 20 -16.26 5.85 -19.52
C ALA A 20 -17.23 6.99 -19.17
N LYS A 21 -17.81 6.96 -17.97
CA LYS A 21 -18.70 8.00 -17.45
C LYS A 21 -18.03 9.37 -17.38
N ILE A 22 -16.86 9.46 -16.71
CA ILE A 22 -16.16 10.73 -16.49
C ILE A 22 -15.67 11.32 -17.83
N LEU A 23 -15.19 10.50 -18.77
CA LEU A 23 -14.81 10.97 -20.11
C LEU A 23 -15.99 11.61 -20.86
N GLN A 24 -17.21 11.14 -20.62
CA GLN A 24 -18.41 11.71 -21.21
C GLN A 24 -18.87 12.98 -20.46
N GLU A 25 -18.97 12.93 -19.13
CA GLU A 25 -19.50 14.03 -18.30
C GLU A 25 -18.56 15.24 -18.28
N ASN A 26 -17.23 15.01 -18.25
CA ASN A 26 -16.22 16.04 -18.12
C ASN A 26 -15.49 16.31 -19.44
N GLN A 27 -16.11 16.01 -20.58
CA GLN A 27 -15.48 16.08 -21.90
C GLN A 27 -14.80 17.43 -22.20
N GLU A 28 -15.46 18.54 -21.89
CA GLU A 28 -14.94 19.88 -22.20
C GLU A 28 -13.67 20.20 -21.38
N ILE A 29 -13.71 20.05 -20.06
CA ILE A 29 -12.55 20.32 -19.22
C ILE A 29 -11.39 19.37 -19.50
N ILE A 30 -11.67 18.10 -19.84
CA ILE A 30 -10.64 17.14 -20.24
C ILE A 30 -9.99 17.57 -21.53
N LYS A 31 -10.77 17.98 -22.55
CA LYS A 31 -10.28 18.47 -23.83
C LYS A 31 -9.42 19.74 -23.65
N ASP A 32 -9.87 20.68 -22.84
CA ASP A 32 -9.12 21.92 -22.57
C ASP A 32 -7.79 21.63 -21.89
N ARG A 33 -7.77 20.70 -20.95
CA ARG A 33 -6.55 20.27 -20.25
C ARG A 33 -5.62 19.41 -21.11
N ALA A 34 -6.16 18.55 -21.96
CA ALA A 34 -5.38 17.69 -22.84
C ALA A 34 -4.89 18.41 -24.11
N GLY A 35 -5.56 19.49 -24.52
CA GLY A 35 -5.35 20.17 -25.78
C GLY A 35 -5.93 19.41 -26.99
N VAL A 36 -6.61 18.29 -26.77
CA VAL A 36 -7.19 17.43 -27.79
C VAL A 36 -8.39 16.65 -27.22
N GLY A 37 -9.37 16.33 -28.06
CA GLY A 37 -10.49 15.48 -27.64
C GLY A 37 -10.03 14.04 -27.35
N ILE A 38 -10.55 13.43 -26.31
CA ILE A 38 -10.26 12.05 -25.91
C ILE A 38 -11.54 11.24 -25.97
N VAL A 39 -11.54 10.10 -26.69
CA VAL A 39 -12.71 9.25 -26.85
C VAL A 39 -12.36 7.78 -26.72
N ILE A 40 -13.26 6.99 -26.13
CA ILE A 40 -13.16 5.53 -26.17
C ILE A 40 -13.66 5.08 -27.54
N LYS A 41 -12.79 4.44 -28.33
CA LYS A 41 -13.15 3.87 -29.62
C LYS A 41 -13.72 2.47 -29.45
N LYS A 42 -13.06 1.66 -28.63
CA LYS A 42 -13.41 0.25 -28.41
C LYS A 42 -13.13 -0.14 -26.97
N ALA A 43 -14.00 -0.98 -26.42
CA ALA A 43 -13.73 -1.66 -25.14
C ALA A 43 -13.74 -3.18 -25.30
N VAL A 44 -12.85 -3.84 -24.58
CA VAL A 44 -12.77 -5.30 -24.54
C VAL A 44 -13.15 -5.80 -23.15
N VAL A 45 -14.08 -6.75 -23.11
CA VAL A 45 -14.63 -7.36 -21.89
C VAL A 45 -14.79 -8.87 -22.07
N ARG A 46 -14.84 -9.63 -20.97
CA ARG A 46 -15.04 -11.09 -21.03
C ARG A 46 -16.45 -11.47 -21.51
N ASP A 47 -17.46 -10.74 -21.05
CA ASP A 47 -18.86 -11.00 -21.36
C ASP A 47 -19.54 -9.76 -21.97
N VAL A 48 -19.56 -9.69 -23.28
CA VAL A 48 -20.13 -8.58 -24.05
C VAL A 48 -21.62 -8.36 -23.74
N LYS A 49 -22.35 -9.43 -23.37
CA LYS A 49 -23.82 -9.36 -23.14
C LYS A 49 -24.17 -8.54 -21.90
N LYS A 50 -23.25 -8.43 -20.92
CA LYS A 50 -23.45 -7.64 -19.70
C LYS A 50 -23.25 -6.14 -19.89
N HIS A 51 -22.67 -5.73 -21.01
CA HIS A 51 -22.29 -4.35 -21.26
C HIS A 51 -23.04 -3.80 -22.48
N LYS A 52 -24.22 -3.21 -22.25
CA LYS A 52 -25.06 -2.61 -23.31
C LYS A 52 -25.18 -1.09 -23.06
N GLY A 53 -25.46 -0.35 -24.13
CA GLY A 53 -25.78 1.09 -24.04
C GLY A 53 -24.58 2.04 -24.02
N TYR A 54 -23.37 1.56 -24.23
CA TYR A 54 -22.21 2.43 -24.42
C TYR A 54 -22.13 2.95 -25.85
N PRO A 55 -21.65 4.19 -26.07
CA PRO A 55 -21.56 4.81 -27.40
C PRO A 55 -20.32 4.37 -28.22
N PHE A 56 -19.67 3.29 -27.83
CA PHE A 56 -18.46 2.76 -28.45
C PHE A 56 -18.58 1.25 -28.68
N GLU A 57 -17.72 0.69 -29.52
CA GLU A 57 -17.69 -0.74 -29.83
C GLU A 57 -17.28 -1.55 -28.58
N ILE A 58 -17.98 -2.66 -28.33
CA ILE A 58 -17.65 -3.62 -27.26
C ILE A 58 -17.37 -4.98 -27.90
N SER A 59 -16.22 -5.56 -27.57
CA SER A 59 -15.72 -6.82 -28.07
C SER A 59 -15.19 -7.69 -26.94
N ASN A 60 -14.92 -8.95 -27.21
CA ASN A 60 -14.16 -9.87 -26.37
C ASN A 60 -12.80 -10.25 -26.98
N ASP A 61 -12.40 -9.58 -28.06
CA ASP A 61 -11.17 -9.82 -28.79
C ASP A 61 -10.11 -8.77 -28.46
N LEU A 62 -9.10 -9.17 -27.65
CA LEU A 62 -7.97 -8.33 -27.27
C LEU A 62 -7.06 -8.01 -28.45
N GLU A 63 -6.85 -8.96 -29.38
CA GLU A 63 -5.96 -8.74 -30.51
C GLU A 63 -6.53 -7.68 -31.45
N SER A 64 -7.84 -7.66 -31.69
CA SER A 64 -8.48 -6.62 -32.50
C SER A 64 -8.29 -5.20 -31.95
N LEU A 65 -8.09 -5.06 -30.64
CA LEU A 65 -7.80 -3.79 -30.00
C LEU A 65 -6.33 -3.39 -30.18
N ILE A 66 -5.41 -4.36 -30.04
CA ILE A 66 -3.97 -4.12 -30.18
C ILE A 66 -3.61 -3.78 -31.64
N GLU A 67 -4.19 -4.49 -32.61
CA GLU A 67 -3.91 -4.32 -34.04
C GLU A 67 -4.61 -3.10 -34.66
N ASP A 68 -5.61 -2.52 -34.02
CA ASP A 68 -6.32 -1.33 -34.54
C ASP A 68 -5.41 -0.10 -34.54
N GLU A 69 -4.90 0.28 -35.71
CA GLU A 69 -3.97 1.41 -35.90
C GLU A 69 -4.53 2.78 -35.46
N GLU A 70 -5.84 2.92 -35.35
CA GLU A 70 -6.45 4.16 -34.89
C GLU A 70 -6.44 4.31 -33.35
N ILE A 71 -6.16 3.24 -32.61
CA ILE A 71 -6.03 3.32 -31.14
C ILE A 71 -4.66 3.85 -30.76
N ASP A 72 -4.64 4.95 -30.03
CA ASP A 72 -3.44 5.64 -29.57
C ASP A 72 -2.97 5.16 -28.19
N ILE A 73 -3.92 4.86 -27.32
CA ILE A 73 -3.68 4.53 -25.91
C ILE A 73 -4.50 3.28 -25.56
N VAL A 74 -3.87 2.28 -24.95
CA VAL A 74 -4.55 1.15 -24.35
C VAL A 74 -4.63 1.35 -22.83
N VAL A 75 -5.84 1.31 -22.30
CA VAL A 75 -6.13 1.46 -20.87
C VAL A 75 -6.50 0.10 -20.29
N GLU A 76 -5.66 -0.47 -19.46
CA GLU A 76 -5.82 -1.78 -18.85
C GLU A 76 -6.39 -1.64 -17.44
N LEU A 77 -7.57 -2.23 -17.21
CA LEU A 77 -8.29 -2.24 -15.94
C LEU A 77 -8.79 -3.64 -15.61
N MET A 78 -7.99 -4.65 -15.96
CA MET A 78 -8.22 -6.05 -15.63
C MET A 78 -7.63 -6.38 -14.25
N GLY A 79 -7.95 -7.57 -13.75
CA GLY A 79 -7.25 -8.18 -12.62
C GLY A 79 -6.21 -9.22 -13.09
N GLY A 80 -5.40 -9.69 -12.15
CA GLY A 80 -4.34 -10.68 -12.37
C GLY A 80 -2.99 -10.06 -12.73
N VAL A 81 -2.02 -10.89 -13.06
CA VAL A 81 -0.63 -10.48 -13.34
C VAL A 81 -0.25 -10.78 -14.79
N GLU A 82 -0.32 -12.06 -15.22
CA GLU A 82 0.22 -12.52 -16.50
C GLU A 82 -0.51 -11.95 -17.71
N ALA A 83 -1.85 -11.99 -17.72
CA ALA A 83 -2.62 -11.51 -18.87
C ALA A 83 -2.46 -9.98 -19.09
N PRO A 84 -2.53 -9.12 -18.04
CA PRO A 84 -2.21 -7.70 -18.17
C PRO A 84 -0.78 -7.44 -18.61
N TYR A 85 0.20 -8.21 -18.11
CA TYR A 85 1.60 -8.08 -18.50
C TYR A 85 1.82 -8.39 -19.99
N LEU A 86 1.25 -9.49 -20.49
CA LEU A 86 1.30 -9.83 -21.91
C LEU A 86 0.63 -8.78 -22.79
N LEU A 87 -0.51 -8.24 -22.36
CA LEU A 87 -1.19 -7.12 -23.03
C LEU A 87 -0.29 -5.90 -23.10
N ALA A 88 0.32 -5.52 -21.98
CA ALA A 88 1.24 -4.37 -21.91
C ALA A 88 2.40 -4.54 -22.90
N LYS A 89 3.08 -5.71 -22.89
CA LYS A 89 4.20 -6.00 -23.83
C LYS A 89 3.78 -5.88 -25.29
N LYS A 90 2.66 -6.47 -25.68
CA LYS A 90 2.15 -6.40 -27.07
C LYS A 90 1.81 -4.95 -27.46
N THR A 91 1.16 -4.21 -26.55
CA THR A 91 0.78 -2.81 -26.76
C THR A 91 2.02 -1.94 -26.97
N LEU A 92 3.01 -2.07 -26.10
CA LEU A 92 4.26 -1.31 -26.16
C LEU A 92 5.09 -1.66 -27.40
N ALA A 93 5.10 -2.93 -27.83
CA ALA A 93 5.75 -3.36 -29.07
C ALA A 93 5.15 -2.68 -30.32
N LYS A 94 3.85 -2.33 -30.29
CA LYS A 94 3.17 -1.53 -31.32
C LYS A 94 3.34 -0.02 -31.14
N GLN A 95 4.17 0.42 -30.17
CA GLN A 95 4.40 1.84 -29.85
C GLN A 95 3.12 2.60 -29.46
N LYS A 96 2.12 1.90 -28.93
CA LYS A 96 0.93 2.50 -28.34
C LYS A 96 1.15 2.79 -26.88
N ALA A 97 0.73 3.95 -26.43
CA ALA A 97 0.81 4.29 -25.00
C ALA A 97 -0.05 3.34 -24.15
N PHE A 98 0.39 3.09 -22.94
CA PHE A 98 -0.26 2.16 -22.02
C PHE A 98 -0.61 2.84 -20.70
N VAL A 99 -1.83 2.63 -20.20
CA VAL A 99 -2.27 3.13 -18.89
C VAL A 99 -2.84 1.98 -18.09
N THR A 100 -2.45 1.84 -16.83
CA THR A 100 -2.88 0.74 -15.99
C THR A 100 -3.17 1.15 -14.54
N ALA A 101 -4.11 0.46 -13.89
CA ALA A 101 -4.35 0.52 -12.46
C ALA A 101 -3.84 -0.74 -11.72
N ASN A 102 -3.13 -1.62 -12.41
CA ASN A 102 -2.79 -2.96 -11.94
C ASN A 102 -1.51 -2.98 -11.11
N LYS A 103 -1.65 -2.79 -9.80
CA LYS A 103 -0.54 -2.82 -8.84
C LYS A 103 0.20 -4.16 -8.80
N ALA A 104 -0.53 -5.28 -8.96
CA ALA A 104 0.08 -6.61 -8.89
C ALA A 104 1.04 -6.84 -10.08
N MET A 105 0.60 -6.55 -11.29
CA MET A 105 1.46 -6.61 -12.48
C MET A 105 2.70 -5.72 -12.30
N LEU A 106 2.53 -4.48 -11.84
CA LEU A 106 3.65 -3.55 -11.64
C LEU A 106 4.59 -3.99 -10.52
N ALA A 107 4.09 -4.59 -9.44
CA ALA A 107 4.93 -5.11 -8.37
C ALA A 107 5.97 -6.11 -8.88
N TYR A 108 5.59 -6.96 -9.84
CA TYR A 108 6.46 -8.00 -10.40
C TYR A 108 7.22 -7.55 -11.65
N HIS A 109 6.64 -6.71 -12.53
CA HIS A 109 7.15 -6.50 -13.89
C HIS A 109 7.49 -5.04 -14.23
N ARG A 110 7.49 -4.10 -13.27
CA ARG A 110 7.68 -2.66 -13.53
C ARG A 110 8.96 -2.33 -14.29
N TYR A 111 10.09 -2.95 -13.97
CA TYR A 111 11.36 -2.72 -14.65
C TYR A 111 11.41 -3.34 -16.04
N GLU A 112 10.82 -4.53 -16.22
CA GLU A 112 10.70 -5.15 -17.55
C GLU A 112 9.80 -4.33 -18.47
N LEU A 113 8.72 -3.75 -17.92
CA LEU A 113 7.84 -2.86 -18.65
C LEU A 113 8.53 -1.54 -19.04
N GLU A 114 9.31 -0.94 -18.15
CA GLU A 114 10.11 0.24 -18.45
C GLU A 114 11.12 -0.03 -19.59
N GLN A 115 11.83 -1.14 -19.52
CA GLN A 115 12.75 -1.56 -20.58
C GLN A 115 12.03 -1.82 -21.92
N THR A 116 10.84 -2.42 -21.88
CA THR A 116 10.03 -2.70 -23.08
C THR A 116 9.47 -1.43 -23.68
N ALA A 117 9.06 -0.48 -22.84
CA ALA A 117 8.44 0.78 -23.25
C ALA A 117 9.40 1.67 -24.02
N LYS A 118 10.70 1.63 -23.71
CA LYS A 118 11.69 2.58 -24.26
C LYS A 118 11.22 4.02 -24.07
N ASN A 119 10.69 4.64 -25.13
CA ASN A 119 10.16 6.00 -25.14
C ASN A 119 8.62 6.04 -25.22
N THR A 120 7.96 4.89 -25.22
CA THR A 120 6.49 4.83 -25.26
C THR A 120 5.94 5.12 -23.86
N PRO A 121 5.03 6.08 -23.70
CA PRO A 121 4.53 6.46 -22.38
C PRO A 121 3.76 5.34 -21.68
N ILE A 122 4.02 5.18 -20.38
CA ILE A 122 3.22 4.33 -19.47
C ILE A 122 2.70 5.22 -18.34
N GLY A 123 1.37 5.25 -18.16
CA GLY A 123 0.69 5.88 -17.02
C GLY A 123 0.23 4.83 -16.01
N PHE A 124 0.46 5.06 -14.72
CA PHE A 124 0.09 4.10 -13.68
C PHE A 124 -0.27 4.73 -12.33
N GLU A 125 -0.65 6.02 -12.33
CA GLU A 125 -1.07 6.74 -11.13
C GLU A 125 -2.15 5.99 -10.34
N ALA A 126 -3.09 5.38 -11.06
CA ALA A 126 -4.19 4.63 -10.49
C ALA A 126 -3.79 3.33 -9.76
N SER A 127 -2.56 2.88 -9.89
CA SER A 127 -2.06 1.63 -9.29
C SER A 127 -1.79 1.74 -7.79
N VAL A 128 -1.53 2.94 -7.26
CA VAL A 128 -1.22 3.17 -5.85
C VAL A 128 -2.15 4.22 -5.26
N CYS A 129 -2.89 3.83 -4.22
CA CYS A 129 -3.76 4.73 -3.46
C CYS A 129 -4.80 5.51 -4.28
N GLY A 130 -5.30 4.92 -5.37
CA GLY A 130 -6.46 5.35 -6.13
C GLY A 130 -6.47 6.83 -6.52
N GLY A 131 -7.21 7.64 -5.79
CA GLY A 131 -7.37 9.07 -6.08
C GLY A 131 -6.24 9.98 -5.58
N ILE A 132 -5.24 9.45 -4.86
CA ILE A 132 -4.11 10.21 -4.33
C ILE A 132 -3.01 10.31 -5.41
N PRO A 133 -2.58 11.49 -5.86
CA PRO A 133 -1.59 11.65 -6.93
C PRO A 133 -0.14 11.44 -6.42
N ILE A 134 0.14 10.28 -5.82
CA ILE A 134 1.43 10.01 -5.16
C ILE A 134 2.53 9.63 -6.15
N ILE A 135 2.20 8.96 -7.25
CA ILE A 135 3.17 8.60 -8.29
C ILE A 135 3.77 9.86 -8.89
N LYS A 136 2.90 10.80 -9.32
CA LYS A 136 3.33 12.11 -9.87
C LYS A 136 4.02 12.98 -8.84
N ALA A 137 3.56 12.91 -7.58
CA ALA A 137 4.23 13.64 -6.51
C ALA A 137 5.69 13.19 -6.35
N LEU A 138 5.95 11.88 -6.27
CA LEU A 138 7.31 11.35 -6.14
C LEU A 138 8.13 11.55 -7.42
N LYS A 139 7.56 11.24 -8.58
CA LYS A 139 8.27 11.24 -9.86
C LYS A 139 8.60 12.65 -10.35
N ASP A 140 7.65 13.57 -10.25
CA ASP A 140 7.75 14.91 -10.84
C ASP A 140 7.84 16.01 -9.76
N GLY A 141 6.91 16.02 -8.79
CA GLY A 141 6.79 17.09 -7.81
C GLY A 141 7.94 17.15 -6.80
N LEU A 142 8.47 16.01 -6.41
CA LEU A 142 9.55 15.90 -5.44
C LEU A 142 10.89 15.51 -6.06
N SER A 143 11.02 15.50 -7.37
CA SER A 143 12.20 15.05 -8.14
C SER A 143 13.51 15.75 -7.77
N ALA A 144 13.46 16.95 -7.21
CA ALA A 144 14.65 17.68 -6.75
C ALA A 144 15.13 17.26 -5.35
N ASN A 145 14.45 16.31 -4.69
CA ASN A 145 14.76 15.89 -3.32
C ASN A 145 15.36 14.48 -3.26
N HIS A 146 16.27 14.29 -2.33
CA HIS A 146 16.52 12.96 -1.82
C HIS A 146 15.37 12.57 -0.87
N ILE A 147 14.63 11.54 -1.22
CA ILE A 147 13.59 11.02 -0.34
C ILE A 147 14.26 10.27 0.81
N LEU A 148 14.14 10.81 2.02
CA LEU A 148 14.75 10.24 3.23
C LEU A 148 13.92 9.07 3.76
N SER A 149 12.60 9.25 3.77
CA SER A 149 11.66 8.19 4.15
C SER A 149 10.26 8.49 3.64
N PHE A 150 9.44 7.47 3.56
CA PHE A 150 8.00 7.62 3.51
C PHE A 150 7.30 6.56 4.35
N LYS A 151 6.14 6.89 4.89
CA LYS A 151 5.25 5.99 5.63
C LYS A 151 3.84 6.17 5.10
N GLY A 152 3.12 5.07 4.89
CA GLY A 152 1.78 5.17 4.32
C GLY A 152 0.80 4.15 4.85
N ILE A 153 -0.45 4.60 5.05
CA ILE A 153 -1.63 3.75 5.17
C ILE A 153 -2.07 3.45 3.73
N LEU A 154 -1.61 2.31 3.20
CA LEU A 154 -1.73 1.96 1.78
C LEU A 154 -2.92 1.04 1.49
N ASN A 155 -3.60 0.54 2.53
CA ASN A 155 -4.74 -0.36 2.40
C ASN A 155 -5.94 0.15 3.22
N GLY A 156 -7.05 0.47 2.55
CA GLY A 156 -8.25 1.02 3.17
C GLY A 156 -9.02 0.00 4.02
N THR A 157 -9.07 -1.27 3.60
CA THR A 157 -9.76 -2.35 4.33
C THR A 157 -9.14 -2.58 5.70
N SER A 158 -7.82 -2.76 5.75
CA SER A 158 -7.08 -2.92 7.00
C SER A 158 -7.19 -1.69 7.90
N ASN A 159 -7.14 -0.48 7.31
CA ASN A 159 -7.31 0.75 8.09
C ASN A 159 -8.72 0.86 8.69
N TYR A 160 -9.75 0.48 7.93
CA TYR A 160 -11.12 0.44 8.45
C TYR A 160 -11.23 -0.52 9.64
N ILE A 161 -10.75 -1.75 9.51
CA ILE A 161 -10.79 -2.77 10.57
C ILE A 161 -10.10 -2.25 11.83
N LEU A 162 -8.86 -1.76 11.73
CA LEU A 162 -8.11 -1.21 12.87
C LEU A 162 -8.80 0.02 13.47
N SER A 163 -9.44 0.87 12.66
CA SER A 163 -10.22 2.02 13.15
C SER A 163 -11.44 1.60 13.95
N GLN A 164 -12.15 0.54 13.52
CA GLN A 164 -13.30 0.00 14.27
C GLN A 164 -12.86 -0.64 15.59
N MET A 165 -11.79 -1.42 15.57
CA MET A 165 -11.21 -2.01 16.77
C MET A 165 -10.81 -0.93 17.78
N PHE A 166 -10.18 0.16 17.34
CA PHE A 166 -9.74 1.27 18.20
C PHE A 166 -10.91 2.07 18.78
N LYS A 167 -11.93 2.39 17.97
CA LYS A 167 -13.08 3.22 18.38
C LYS A 167 -14.04 2.45 19.25
N ASN A 168 -14.37 1.23 18.87
CA ASN A 168 -15.47 0.44 19.45
C ASN A 168 -14.98 -0.68 20.36
N GLN A 169 -13.67 -0.84 20.55
CA GLN A 169 -13.04 -1.97 21.24
C GLN A 169 -13.54 -3.32 20.70
N ALA A 170 -13.87 -3.34 19.40
CA ALA A 170 -14.35 -4.53 18.71
C ALA A 170 -13.21 -5.56 18.56
N SER A 171 -13.57 -6.85 18.53
CA SER A 171 -12.62 -7.89 18.13
C SER A 171 -12.26 -7.74 16.64
N PHE A 172 -11.08 -8.24 16.26
CA PHE A 172 -10.70 -8.31 14.84
C PHE A 172 -11.78 -9.00 13.98
N LYS A 173 -12.34 -10.11 14.50
CA LYS A 173 -13.37 -10.90 13.80
C LYS A 173 -14.65 -10.08 13.55
N ASP A 174 -15.09 -9.31 14.53
CA ASP A 174 -16.31 -8.50 14.40
C ASP A 174 -16.08 -7.31 13.47
N ALA A 175 -14.95 -6.61 13.60
CA ALA A 175 -14.58 -5.52 12.70
C ALA A 175 -14.41 -5.99 11.24
N LEU A 176 -13.89 -7.20 11.02
CA LEU A 176 -13.81 -7.79 9.68
C LEU A 176 -15.20 -8.09 9.11
N LYS A 177 -16.11 -8.66 9.89
CA LYS A 177 -17.50 -8.91 9.45
C LYS A 177 -18.21 -7.62 9.07
N ASP A 178 -18.02 -6.56 9.84
CA ASP A 178 -18.57 -5.25 9.52
C ASP A 178 -18.00 -4.71 8.21
N ALA A 179 -16.70 -4.83 7.99
CA ALA A 179 -16.06 -4.45 6.75
C ALA A 179 -16.61 -5.22 5.53
N GLN A 180 -16.88 -6.53 5.69
CA GLN A 180 -17.48 -7.37 4.65
C GLN A 180 -18.94 -6.96 4.38
N HIS A 181 -19.72 -6.72 5.41
CA HIS A 181 -21.13 -6.30 5.27
C HIS A 181 -21.26 -4.95 4.55
N LEU A 182 -20.32 -4.03 4.79
CA LEU A 182 -20.28 -2.71 4.15
C LEU A 182 -19.63 -2.73 2.75
N GLY A 183 -19.11 -3.90 2.31
CA GLY A 183 -18.44 -4.04 1.01
C GLY A 183 -17.03 -3.47 0.97
N TYR A 184 -16.40 -3.18 2.11
CA TYR A 184 -15.01 -2.74 2.20
C TYR A 184 -14.02 -3.90 2.20
N ALA A 185 -14.45 -5.11 2.56
CA ALA A 185 -13.68 -6.34 2.47
C ALA A 185 -14.40 -7.37 1.60
N GLU A 186 -13.64 -8.11 0.80
CA GLU A 186 -14.13 -9.26 0.04
C GLU A 186 -14.38 -10.45 0.97
N LEU A 187 -15.07 -11.50 0.47
CA LEU A 187 -15.26 -12.76 1.22
C LEU A 187 -13.92 -13.42 1.56
N ASN A 188 -12.94 -13.35 0.67
CA ASN A 188 -11.56 -13.72 0.96
C ASN A 188 -10.69 -12.46 1.08
N PRO A 189 -10.52 -11.90 2.28
CA PRO A 189 -9.81 -10.65 2.49
C PRO A 189 -8.30 -10.82 2.71
N GLU A 190 -7.75 -12.03 2.54
CA GLU A 190 -6.36 -12.36 2.88
C GLU A 190 -5.34 -11.38 2.30
N PHE A 191 -5.56 -10.92 1.08
CA PHE A 191 -4.67 -10.01 0.39
C PHE A 191 -4.54 -8.66 1.11
N ASP A 192 -5.63 -8.21 1.72
CA ASP A 192 -5.69 -6.97 2.49
C ASP A 192 -5.16 -7.16 3.91
N ILE A 193 -5.72 -8.15 4.64
CA ILE A 193 -5.44 -8.33 6.08
C ILE A 193 -4.02 -8.86 6.36
N LYS A 194 -3.41 -9.59 5.42
CA LYS A 194 -2.02 -10.06 5.50
C LYS A 194 -0.99 -9.02 5.04
N GLY A 195 -1.42 -7.83 4.58
CA GLY A 195 -0.55 -6.73 4.17
C GLY A 195 0.06 -6.85 2.77
N ILE A 196 -0.35 -7.84 1.96
CA ILE A 196 0.21 -8.09 0.63
C ILE A 196 -0.13 -6.95 -0.35
N ASP A 197 -1.37 -6.43 -0.31
CA ASP A 197 -1.78 -5.26 -1.10
C ASP A 197 -0.90 -4.04 -0.79
N ALA A 198 -0.67 -3.77 0.49
CA ALA A 198 0.20 -2.67 0.92
C ALA A 198 1.66 -2.89 0.48
N ALA A 199 2.16 -4.13 0.47
CA ALA A 199 3.51 -4.46 0.04
C ALA A 199 3.69 -4.25 -1.47
N HIS A 200 2.73 -4.63 -2.32
CA HIS A 200 2.77 -4.33 -3.75
C HIS A 200 2.87 -2.82 -4.02
N LYS A 201 2.07 -2.02 -3.31
CA LYS A 201 2.12 -0.55 -3.43
C LYS A 201 3.45 0.02 -2.92
N LEU A 202 3.96 -0.51 -1.80
CA LEU A 202 5.26 -0.12 -1.25
C LEU A 202 6.40 -0.34 -2.24
N LEU A 203 6.43 -1.48 -2.95
CA LEU A 203 7.43 -1.79 -3.98
C LEU A 203 7.43 -0.75 -5.11
N ILE A 204 6.25 -0.39 -5.61
CA ILE A 204 6.11 0.62 -6.66
C ILE A 204 6.63 1.97 -6.19
N LEU A 205 6.21 2.40 -4.99
CA LEU A 205 6.67 3.67 -4.40
C LEU A 205 8.18 3.68 -4.11
N ALA A 206 8.74 2.57 -3.65
CA ALA A 206 10.18 2.45 -3.37
C ALA A 206 11.01 2.57 -4.66
N SER A 207 10.52 2.02 -5.79
CA SER A 207 11.19 2.20 -7.08
C SER A 207 11.20 3.66 -7.53
N LEU A 208 10.10 4.39 -7.31
CA LEU A 208 10.00 5.82 -7.62
C LEU A 208 10.82 6.70 -6.67
N ALA A 209 10.90 6.34 -5.41
CA ALA A 209 11.62 7.13 -4.40
C ALA A 209 13.14 6.90 -4.43
N TYR A 210 13.57 5.68 -4.74
CA TYR A 210 14.96 5.26 -4.56
C TYR A 210 15.60 4.62 -5.80
N GLY A 211 14.83 4.36 -6.86
CA GLY A 211 15.33 3.72 -8.08
C GLY A 211 15.71 2.24 -7.91
N ILE A 212 15.23 1.55 -6.87
CA ILE A 212 15.60 0.17 -6.55
C ILE A 212 14.59 -0.85 -7.11
N ASP A 213 15.11 -2.03 -7.50
CA ASP A 213 14.30 -3.18 -7.91
C ASP A 213 14.22 -4.22 -6.79
N ALA A 214 13.46 -3.91 -5.73
CA ALA A 214 13.19 -4.84 -4.65
C ALA A 214 12.08 -5.83 -5.02
N LYS A 215 12.15 -7.03 -4.43
CA LYS A 215 11.16 -8.10 -4.60
C LYS A 215 10.30 -8.28 -3.36
N LEU A 216 9.12 -8.86 -3.54
CA LEU A 216 8.15 -9.04 -2.46
C LEU A 216 8.71 -9.90 -1.30
N GLU A 217 9.47 -10.94 -1.63
CA GLU A 217 10.07 -11.88 -0.68
C GLU A 217 11.14 -11.23 0.22
N GLU A 218 11.71 -10.12 -0.22
CA GLU A 218 12.75 -9.39 0.50
C GLU A 218 12.19 -8.45 1.57
N ILE A 219 10.87 -8.14 1.51
CA ILE A 219 10.20 -7.22 2.43
C ILE A 219 9.71 -7.96 3.69
N LEU A 220 9.84 -7.32 4.86
CA LEU A 220 9.14 -7.77 6.05
C LEU A 220 7.66 -7.46 5.91
N ILE A 221 6.79 -8.49 5.89
CA ILE A 221 5.34 -8.33 5.76
C ILE A 221 4.66 -9.06 6.91
N GLU A 222 3.87 -8.32 7.69
CA GLU A 222 3.02 -8.86 8.76
C GLU A 222 1.62 -8.27 8.64
N GLY A 223 0.60 -9.12 8.79
CA GLY A 223 -0.81 -8.73 8.73
C GLY A 223 -1.35 -8.24 10.08
N ILE A 224 -2.64 -7.87 10.07
CA ILE A 224 -3.34 -7.31 11.23
C ILE A 224 -4.12 -8.36 12.04
N GLU A 225 -4.08 -9.62 11.66
CA GLU A 225 -4.93 -10.70 12.20
C GLU A 225 -4.66 -11.01 13.69
N LYS A 226 -3.45 -10.66 14.18
CA LYS A 226 -3.00 -10.92 15.56
C LYS A 226 -3.27 -9.77 16.53
N ILE A 227 -3.85 -8.66 16.02
CA ILE A 227 -4.17 -7.50 16.84
C ILE A 227 -5.43 -7.78 17.66
N GLU A 228 -5.36 -7.48 18.95
CA GLU A 228 -6.44 -7.71 19.91
C GLU A 228 -6.91 -6.40 20.56
N PRO A 229 -8.10 -6.40 21.20
CA PRO A 229 -8.60 -5.23 21.93
C PRO A 229 -7.65 -4.69 23.01
N ASP A 230 -6.91 -5.58 23.70
CA ASP A 230 -5.92 -5.16 24.69
C ASP A 230 -4.79 -4.30 24.09
N ASP A 231 -4.38 -4.61 22.86
CA ASP A 231 -3.36 -3.84 22.15
C ASP A 231 -3.87 -2.41 21.84
N MET A 232 -5.18 -2.31 21.50
CA MET A 232 -5.84 -1.03 21.26
C MET A 232 -5.98 -0.20 22.54
N GLU A 233 -6.28 -0.88 23.67
CA GLU A 233 -6.39 -0.22 24.97
C GLU A 233 -5.04 0.33 25.43
N PHE A 234 -3.96 -0.47 25.33
CA PHE A 234 -2.61 -0.01 25.62
C PHE A 234 -2.24 1.19 24.73
N ALA A 235 -2.47 1.07 23.42
CA ALA A 235 -2.17 2.16 22.49
C ALA A 235 -2.90 3.45 22.92
N LYS A 236 -4.18 3.36 23.27
CA LYS A 236 -4.99 4.50 23.71
C LYS A 236 -4.46 5.12 25.02
N GLU A 237 -4.11 4.30 26.00
CA GLU A 237 -3.62 4.73 27.30
C GLU A 237 -2.28 5.49 27.20
N PHE A 238 -1.39 5.01 26.32
CA PHE A 238 -0.06 5.60 26.16
C PHE A 238 0.04 6.57 24.98
N GLY A 239 -1.09 7.03 24.43
CA GLY A 239 -1.13 8.09 23.41
C GLY A 239 -0.73 7.62 22.00
N TYR A 240 -0.99 6.36 21.66
CA TYR A 240 -0.73 5.78 20.35
C TYR A 240 -2.02 5.40 19.62
N SER A 241 -1.91 5.20 18.32
CA SER A 241 -2.89 4.54 17.45
C SER A 241 -2.20 3.41 16.69
N ILE A 242 -2.91 2.33 16.37
CA ILE A 242 -2.38 1.22 15.58
C ILE A 242 -2.84 1.36 14.13
N LYS A 243 -1.88 1.35 13.20
CA LYS A 243 -2.12 1.42 11.75
C LYS A 243 -1.29 0.35 11.04
N LEU A 244 -1.82 -0.22 9.94
CA LEU A 244 -1.01 -1.02 9.03
C LEU A 244 -0.22 -0.06 8.13
N LEU A 245 1.10 -0.01 8.30
CA LEU A 245 1.95 0.92 7.55
C LEU A 245 2.84 0.19 6.54
N GLY A 246 2.89 0.72 5.32
CA GLY A 246 4.02 0.53 4.42
C GLY A 246 5.09 1.57 4.77
N ILE A 247 6.30 1.13 5.05
CA ILE A 247 7.40 1.97 5.53
C ILE A 247 8.61 1.77 4.64
N ALA A 248 9.19 2.88 4.20
CA ALA A 248 10.46 2.91 3.50
C ALA A 248 11.37 3.97 4.12
N LYS A 249 12.62 3.59 4.43
CA LYS A 249 13.63 4.50 4.99
C LYS A 249 14.95 4.34 4.24
N LYS A 250 15.57 5.45 3.84
CA LYS A 250 16.90 5.45 3.25
C LYS A 250 17.93 5.56 4.37
N HIS A 251 18.83 4.59 4.41
CA HIS A 251 20.07 4.65 5.18
C HIS A 251 21.23 5.02 4.26
N GLN A 252 22.42 5.16 4.79
CA GLN A 252 23.59 5.55 4.00
C GLN A 252 23.84 4.60 2.84
N ASP A 253 23.83 3.28 3.10
CA ASP A 253 24.24 2.24 2.16
C ASP A 253 23.13 1.24 1.80
N CYS A 254 21.92 1.40 2.35
CA CYS A 254 20.82 0.46 2.14
C CYS A 254 19.45 1.13 2.28
N ILE A 255 18.42 0.41 1.84
CA ILE A 255 17.01 0.82 1.96
C ILE A 255 16.29 -0.16 2.88
N GLU A 256 15.53 0.34 3.83
CA GLU A 256 14.65 -0.43 4.69
C GLU A 256 13.23 -0.41 4.13
N LEU A 257 12.65 -1.59 3.86
CA LEU A 257 11.28 -1.75 3.39
C LEU A 257 10.53 -2.73 4.28
N ARG A 258 9.33 -2.34 4.76
CA ARG A 258 8.49 -3.19 5.61
C ARG A 258 7.02 -2.81 5.59
N VAL A 259 6.17 -3.80 5.79
CA VAL A 259 4.72 -3.66 5.99
C VAL A 259 4.32 -4.40 7.24
N HIS A 260 3.80 -3.70 8.22
CA HIS A 260 3.32 -4.34 9.47
C HIS A 260 2.40 -3.40 10.26
N PRO A 261 1.59 -3.92 11.18
CA PRO A 261 0.94 -3.10 12.19
C PRO A 261 1.99 -2.31 12.98
N SER A 262 1.73 -1.02 13.13
CA SER A 262 2.62 -0.10 13.85
C SER A 262 1.84 0.73 14.84
N MET A 263 2.39 0.91 16.04
CA MET A 263 1.93 1.94 16.97
C MET A 263 2.59 3.27 16.60
N ILE A 264 1.77 4.28 16.32
CA ILE A 264 2.22 5.64 15.99
C ILE A 264 1.63 6.63 16.98
N LYS A 265 2.42 7.64 17.35
CA LYS A 265 1.99 8.66 18.31
C LYS A 265 0.78 9.43 17.81
N ASN A 266 -0.13 9.78 18.71
CA ASN A 266 -1.34 10.53 18.37
C ASN A 266 -1.07 11.95 17.86
N GLU A 267 0.14 12.50 18.02
CA GLU A 267 0.55 13.78 17.43
C GLU A 267 0.82 13.64 15.91
N CYS A 268 1.18 12.46 15.42
CA CYS A 268 1.39 12.23 13.99
C CYS A 268 0.08 12.37 13.19
N MET A 269 0.13 13.03 12.04
CA MET A 269 -1.04 13.18 11.18
C MET A 269 -1.60 11.85 10.68
N LEU A 270 -0.74 10.86 10.40
CA LEU A 270 -1.15 9.52 9.99
C LEU A 270 -2.05 8.83 11.03
N SER A 271 -1.89 9.13 12.33
CA SER A 271 -2.73 8.55 13.40
C SER A 271 -4.20 8.94 13.28
N LYS A 272 -4.48 10.10 12.66
CA LYS A 272 -5.84 10.67 12.48
C LYS A 272 -6.56 10.15 11.24
N VAL A 273 -5.88 9.36 10.42
CA VAL A 273 -6.45 8.79 9.19
C VAL A 273 -7.26 7.56 9.51
N ASP A 274 -8.57 7.69 9.52
CA ASP A 274 -9.52 6.65 9.91
C ASP A 274 -10.37 6.12 8.74
N GLY A 275 -11.09 5.04 8.98
CA GLY A 275 -12.00 4.43 8.01
C GLY A 275 -11.25 3.84 6.82
N VAL A 276 -11.81 3.98 5.63
CA VAL A 276 -11.26 3.44 4.38
C VAL A 276 -10.24 4.34 3.70
N MET A 277 -9.88 5.46 4.35
CA MET A 277 -8.99 6.45 3.76
C MET A 277 -7.53 6.00 3.78
N ASN A 278 -6.79 6.43 2.76
CA ASN A 278 -5.34 6.24 2.66
C ASN A 278 -4.63 7.56 2.92
N ALA A 279 -3.37 7.46 3.35
CA ALA A 279 -2.49 8.62 3.45
C ALA A 279 -1.02 8.18 3.37
N ILE A 280 -0.18 9.05 2.83
CA ILE A 280 1.26 8.82 2.70
C ILE A 280 1.98 10.10 3.16
N SER A 281 2.83 9.97 4.18
CA SER A 281 3.78 11.01 4.59
C SER A 281 5.12 10.72 3.92
N VAL A 282 5.66 11.71 3.23
CA VAL A 282 6.95 11.65 2.52
C VAL A 282 7.86 12.71 3.09
N ILE A 283 9.08 12.35 3.47
CA ILE A 283 10.10 13.26 3.97
C ILE A 283 11.21 13.39 2.94
N GLY A 284 11.34 14.58 2.36
CA GLY A 284 12.44 14.95 1.47
C GLY A 284 13.47 15.83 2.18
N ASP A 285 14.72 15.77 1.72
CA ASP A 285 15.85 16.51 2.34
C ASP A 285 15.75 18.04 2.19
N LYS A 286 15.00 18.53 1.22
CA LYS A 286 14.82 19.98 0.98
C LYS A 286 13.40 20.44 1.33
N VAL A 287 12.38 19.65 0.95
CA VAL A 287 10.97 20.04 1.14
C VAL A 287 10.49 19.79 2.57
N GLY A 288 11.17 18.91 3.34
CA GLY A 288 10.68 18.44 4.63
C GLY A 288 9.58 17.40 4.49
N GLU A 289 8.65 17.37 5.45
CA GLU A 289 7.52 16.46 5.44
C GLU A 289 6.36 16.99 4.58
N THR A 290 5.84 16.13 3.70
CA THR A 290 4.62 16.35 2.94
C THR A 290 3.65 15.20 3.18
N LEU A 291 2.34 15.51 3.29
CA LEU A 291 1.31 14.51 3.52
C LEU A 291 0.29 14.52 2.36
N TYR A 292 0.03 13.35 1.83
CA TYR A 292 -0.96 13.09 0.80
C TYR A 292 -2.09 12.24 1.40
N TYR A 293 -3.33 12.72 1.31
CA TYR A 293 -4.50 12.08 1.92
C TYR A 293 -5.66 12.03 0.93
N GLY A 294 -6.39 10.92 0.91
CA GLY A 294 -7.56 10.79 0.04
C GLY A 294 -8.15 9.40 0.00
N ALA A 295 -9.10 9.19 -0.91
CA ALA A 295 -9.68 7.87 -1.17
C ALA A 295 -8.67 6.96 -1.85
N GLY A 296 -8.29 5.87 -1.18
CA GLY A 296 -7.30 4.89 -1.68
C GLY A 296 -7.86 3.89 -2.69
N ALA A 297 -9.17 3.81 -2.85
CA ALA A 297 -9.89 2.93 -3.77
C ALA A 297 -11.24 3.54 -4.14
N GLY A 298 -11.94 2.89 -5.06
CA GLY A 298 -13.25 3.31 -5.54
C GLY A 298 -13.26 3.60 -7.04
N GLY A 299 -14.43 3.47 -7.68
CA GLY A 299 -14.56 3.64 -9.14
C GLY A 299 -14.12 5.01 -9.62
N GLU A 300 -14.75 6.06 -9.13
CA GLU A 300 -14.49 7.44 -9.57
C GLU A 300 -13.10 7.97 -9.14
N PRO A 301 -12.62 7.80 -7.89
CA PRO A 301 -11.28 8.22 -7.51
C PRO A 301 -10.18 7.57 -8.36
N THR A 302 -10.27 6.25 -8.59
CA THR A 302 -9.30 5.53 -9.41
C THR A 302 -9.40 5.92 -10.89
N ALA A 303 -10.61 6.11 -11.42
CA ALA A 303 -10.83 6.60 -12.78
C ALA A 303 -10.27 8.01 -13.00
N SER A 304 -10.35 8.89 -12.00
CA SER A 304 -9.74 10.21 -12.05
C SER A 304 -8.23 10.15 -12.28
N ALA A 305 -7.53 9.23 -11.58
CA ALA A 305 -6.10 9.00 -11.76
C ALA A 305 -5.78 8.44 -13.16
N VAL A 306 -6.55 7.46 -13.64
CA VAL A 306 -6.44 6.92 -15.02
C VAL A 306 -6.56 8.05 -16.04
N ILE A 307 -7.56 8.91 -15.93
CA ILE A 307 -7.80 10.02 -16.87
C ILE A 307 -6.67 11.06 -16.77
N SER A 308 -6.14 11.29 -15.58
CA SER A 308 -4.97 12.17 -15.39
C SER A 308 -3.76 11.67 -16.19
N ASP A 309 -3.50 10.36 -16.22
CA ASP A 309 -2.42 9.77 -17.02
C ASP A 309 -2.69 9.90 -18.52
N ILE A 310 -3.93 9.66 -18.96
CA ILE A 310 -4.33 9.86 -20.35
C ILE A 310 -4.11 11.32 -20.80
N ILE A 311 -4.47 12.30 -19.97
CA ILE A 311 -4.24 13.72 -20.23
C ILE A 311 -2.76 14.05 -20.33
N GLU A 312 -1.93 13.46 -19.46
CA GLU A 312 -0.47 13.66 -19.51
C GLU A 312 0.13 13.12 -20.80
N ILE A 313 -0.25 11.92 -21.22
CA ILE A 313 0.14 11.30 -22.48
C ILE A 313 -0.32 12.17 -23.68
N ALA A 314 -1.56 12.68 -23.64
CA ALA A 314 -2.10 13.55 -24.67
C ALA A 314 -1.27 14.84 -24.85
N ARG A 315 -0.73 15.38 -23.76
CA ARG A 315 0.17 16.54 -23.77
C ARG A 315 1.58 16.24 -24.30
N LYS A 316 1.86 14.98 -24.64
CA LYS A 316 3.17 14.49 -25.09
C LYS A 316 4.30 14.79 -24.08
N LYS A 317 3.98 14.83 -22.81
CA LYS A 317 4.99 14.87 -21.77
C LYS A 317 5.57 13.47 -21.62
N SER A 318 6.83 13.29 -21.97
CA SER A 318 7.56 12.06 -21.71
C SER A 318 8.39 12.26 -20.44
N SER A 319 8.22 11.41 -19.48
CA SER A 319 9.12 11.24 -18.35
C SER A 319 9.49 9.76 -18.26
N LEU A 320 10.63 9.47 -17.67
CA LEU A 320 11.01 8.07 -17.35
C LEU A 320 9.91 7.43 -16.51
N MET A 321 9.55 6.19 -16.81
CA MET A 321 8.46 5.51 -16.13
C MET A 321 8.66 5.49 -14.61
N LEU A 322 9.85 5.07 -14.16
CA LEU A 322 10.21 4.99 -12.73
C LEU A 322 11.01 6.21 -12.23
N GLY A 323 11.22 7.23 -13.05
CA GLY A 323 11.86 8.49 -12.64
C GLY A 323 13.38 8.47 -12.57
N PHE A 324 14.05 7.35 -12.89
CA PHE A 324 15.50 7.20 -12.87
C PHE A 324 16.02 6.69 -14.22
N GLU A 325 17.06 7.30 -14.77
CA GLU A 325 17.70 6.83 -16.01
C GLU A 325 18.37 5.45 -15.82
N THR A 326 18.88 5.21 -14.62
CA THR A 326 19.55 3.95 -14.27
C THR A 326 19.08 3.47 -12.91
N PRO A 327 18.65 2.21 -12.79
CA PRO A 327 18.30 1.61 -11.50
C PRO A 327 19.48 1.71 -10.52
N GLN A 328 19.18 2.03 -9.27
CA GLN A 328 20.16 2.13 -8.19
C GLN A 328 20.44 0.74 -7.62
N LYS A 329 21.71 0.47 -7.29
CA LYS A 329 22.14 -0.81 -6.70
C LYS A 329 22.27 -0.71 -5.18
N LEU A 330 21.24 -0.21 -4.51
CA LEU A 330 21.21 -0.17 -3.06
C LEU A 330 20.56 -1.46 -2.53
N PRO A 331 21.24 -2.22 -1.66
CA PRO A 331 20.68 -3.42 -1.07
C PRO A 331 19.56 -3.08 -0.07
N LEU A 332 18.69 -4.03 0.20
CA LEU A 332 17.76 -3.92 1.31
C LEU A 332 18.45 -4.20 2.64
N LYS A 333 18.04 -3.48 3.68
CA LYS A 333 18.48 -3.70 5.04
C LYS A 333 17.97 -5.06 5.53
N PRO A 334 18.83 -5.92 6.11
CA PRO A 334 18.38 -7.17 6.71
C PRO A 334 17.31 -6.94 7.77
N LYS A 335 16.29 -7.80 7.80
CA LYS A 335 15.14 -7.65 8.73
C LYS A 335 15.57 -7.63 10.20
N GLU A 336 16.58 -8.43 10.52
CA GLU A 336 17.15 -8.57 11.87
C GLU A 336 17.88 -7.32 12.37
N GLU A 337 18.28 -6.42 11.46
CA GLU A 337 18.99 -5.18 11.75
C GLU A 337 18.07 -3.96 11.88
N ILE A 338 16.77 -4.14 11.70
CA ILE A 338 15.78 -3.08 11.90
C ILE A 338 15.86 -2.59 13.34
N GLN A 339 15.85 -1.28 13.53
CA GLN A 339 15.90 -0.64 14.84
C GLN A 339 14.65 0.20 15.07
N CYS A 340 13.87 -0.17 16.08
CA CYS A 340 12.74 0.61 16.57
C CYS A 340 12.45 0.29 18.05
N ALA A 341 11.50 0.94 18.64
CA ALA A 341 10.93 0.54 19.92
C ALA A 341 9.82 -0.50 19.65
N TYR A 342 9.52 -1.31 20.65
CA TYR A 342 8.55 -2.39 20.55
C TYR A 342 7.52 -2.31 21.68
N TYR A 343 6.30 -2.65 21.39
CA TYR A 343 5.30 -3.09 22.32
C TYR A 343 5.26 -4.62 22.33
N ALA A 344 5.10 -5.22 23.49
CA ALA A 344 4.82 -6.65 23.60
C ALA A 344 3.74 -6.94 24.64
N ARG A 345 3.00 -8.02 24.40
CA ARG A 345 1.95 -8.55 25.27
C ARG A 345 2.21 -10.02 25.55
N LEU A 346 2.16 -10.37 26.86
CA LEU A 346 2.30 -11.71 27.37
C LEU A 346 1.08 -12.09 28.22
N LEU A 347 0.60 -13.31 28.08
CA LEU A 347 -0.30 -13.95 29.02
C LEU A 347 0.54 -14.78 29.99
N VAL A 348 0.43 -14.54 31.28
CA VAL A 348 1.27 -15.19 32.31
C VAL A 348 0.44 -15.76 33.46
N SER A 349 1.04 -16.68 34.21
CA SER A 349 0.51 -17.03 35.56
C SER A 349 0.70 -15.83 36.49
N ASP A 350 -0.33 -15.57 37.32
CA ASP A 350 -0.28 -14.46 38.30
C ASP A 350 0.38 -14.94 39.58
N GLU A 351 1.71 -15.05 39.52
CA GLU A 351 2.54 -15.58 40.62
C GLU A 351 3.70 -14.62 40.95
N LYS A 352 4.17 -14.71 42.19
CA LYS A 352 5.33 -13.93 42.66
C LYS A 352 6.57 -14.28 41.84
N GLY A 353 7.30 -13.24 41.37
CA GLY A 353 8.56 -13.41 40.66
C GLY A 353 8.46 -13.54 39.16
N VAL A 354 7.27 -13.68 38.56
CA VAL A 354 7.11 -13.76 37.10
C VAL A 354 7.64 -12.53 36.40
N PHE A 355 7.28 -11.34 36.87
CA PHE A 355 7.78 -10.09 36.26
C PHE A 355 9.31 -9.95 36.41
N SER A 356 9.90 -10.44 37.50
CA SER A 356 11.35 -10.46 37.69
C SER A 356 12.06 -11.34 36.65
N GLN A 357 11.50 -12.51 36.32
CA GLN A 357 12.03 -13.39 35.29
C GLN A 357 11.96 -12.73 33.91
N ILE A 358 10.82 -12.10 33.57
CA ILE A 358 10.62 -11.39 32.32
C ILE A 358 11.63 -10.25 32.18
N SER A 359 11.78 -9.40 33.20
CA SER A 359 12.71 -8.29 33.19
C SER A 359 14.18 -8.71 33.08
N ALA A 360 14.54 -9.85 33.69
CA ALA A 360 15.87 -10.43 33.58
C ALA A 360 16.20 -10.87 32.14
N ILE A 361 15.26 -11.56 31.46
CA ILE A 361 15.43 -11.98 30.07
C ILE A 361 15.56 -10.76 29.16
N LEU A 362 14.73 -9.74 29.35
CA LEU A 362 14.82 -8.52 28.54
C LEU A 362 16.19 -7.84 28.74
N ALA A 363 16.67 -7.71 29.96
CA ALA A 363 17.99 -7.14 30.27
C ALA A 363 19.14 -7.97 29.67
N GLN A 364 19.07 -9.31 29.66
CA GLN A 364 20.06 -10.19 29.05
C GLN A 364 20.14 -10.02 27.52
N ASN A 365 19.05 -9.57 26.88
CA ASN A 365 18.99 -9.28 25.46
C ASN A 365 19.20 -7.78 25.13
N ASP A 366 19.77 -6.99 26.04
CA ASP A 366 20.01 -5.54 25.91
C ASP A 366 18.73 -4.73 25.63
N ILE A 367 17.60 -5.16 26.19
CA ILE A 367 16.31 -4.47 26.02
C ILE A 367 15.97 -3.70 27.29
N SER A 368 15.82 -2.39 27.15
CA SER A 368 15.37 -1.50 28.23
C SER A 368 13.88 -1.24 28.10
N LEU A 369 13.16 -1.39 29.21
CA LEU A 369 11.72 -1.10 29.28
C LEU A 369 11.45 0.41 29.36
N ASN A 370 10.40 0.87 28.70
CA ASN A 370 9.90 2.24 28.77
C ASN A 370 8.61 2.31 29.61
N ASN A 371 7.58 1.54 29.24
CA ASN A 371 6.32 1.48 29.98
C ASN A 371 5.97 0.02 30.28
N VAL A 372 5.29 -0.21 31.38
CA VAL A 372 4.80 -1.53 31.76
C VAL A 372 3.39 -1.41 32.36
N LEU A 373 2.51 -2.29 31.98
CA LEU A 373 1.15 -2.40 32.49
C LEU A 373 0.86 -3.89 32.79
N GLN A 374 0.46 -4.18 34.02
CA GLN A 374 -0.03 -5.49 34.39
C GLN A 374 -1.53 -5.43 34.62
N LYS A 375 -2.27 -6.36 34.02
CA LYS A 375 -3.72 -6.49 34.17
C LYS A 375 -4.06 -7.91 34.66
N GLU A 376 -4.69 -7.97 35.81
CA GLU A 376 -5.25 -9.22 36.31
C GLU A 376 -6.44 -9.68 35.47
N ILE A 377 -6.59 -10.96 35.25
CA ILE A 377 -7.77 -11.53 34.59
C ILE A 377 -8.72 -12.01 35.71
N PRO A 378 -9.91 -11.39 35.87
CA PRO A 378 -10.84 -11.71 36.93
C PRO A 378 -11.15 -13.23 37.00
N HIS A 379 -11.24 -13.74 38.18
CA HIS A 379 -11.58 -15.15 38.47
C HIS A 379 -10.63 -16.17 37.86
N SER A 380 -9.38 -15.80 37.59
CA SER A 380 -8.34 -16.70 37.08
C SER A 380 -7.01 -16.42 37.79
N ASN A 381 -6.12 -17.42 37.80
CA ASN A 381 -4.75 -17.23 38.28
C ASN A 381 -3.82 -16.78 37.12
N LYS A 382 -4.28 -15.82 36.34
CA LYS A 382 -3.60 -15.31 35.11
C LYS A 382 -3.58 -13.80 35.10
N ALA A 383 -2.52 -13.27 34.53
CA ALA A 383 -2.39 -11.84 34.28
C ALA A 383 -1.88 -11.58 32.84
N LYS A 384 -2.16 -10.41 32.31
CA LYS A 384 -1.54 -9.91 31.09
C LYS A 384 -0.45 -8.92 31.48
N ILE A 385 0.76 -9.11 30.97
CA ILE A 385 1.85 -8.14 31.05
C ILE A 385 2.03 -7.52 29.68
N LEU A 386 1.84 -6.20 29.63
CA LEU A 386 1.98 -5.37 28.46
C LEU A 386 3.12 -4.40 28.71
N PHE A 387 4.06 -4.30 27.78
CA PHE A 387 5.17 -3.37 27.95
C PHE A 387 5.61 -2.75 26.64
N SER A 388 6.24 -1.58 26.72
CA SER A 388 6.99 -1.00 25.62
C SER A 388 8.47 -0.87 25.97
N THR A 389 9.32 -0.89 24.93
CA THR A 389 10.77 -0.81 25.07
C THR A 389 11.29 0.54 24.60
N HIS A 390 12.52 0.89 24.98
CA HIS A 390 13.32 1.84 24.22
C HIS A 390 13.73 1.21 22.87
N THR A 391 14.37 2.02 22.00
CA THR A 391 14.86 1.53 20.70
C THR A 391 15.86 0.38 20.89
N THR A 392 15.59 -0.73 20.24
CA THR A 392 16.47 -1.90 20.17
C THR A 392 16.41 -2.51 18.77
N ASN A 393 17.25 -3.50 18.47
CA ASN A 393 17.21 -4.17 17.17
C ASN A 393 16.23 -5.35 17.17
N GLU A 394 15.71 -5.67 15.97
CA GLU A 394 14.74 -6.74 15.76
C GLU A 394 15.25 -8.09 16.28
N LYS A 395 16.52 -8.41 16.05
CA LYS A 395 17.13 -9.68 16.50
C LYS A 395 17.08 -9.85 18.01
N SER A 396 17.46 -8.80 18.78
CA SER A 396 17.38 -8.82 20.24
C SER A 396 15.95 -9.04 20.72
N MET A 397 14.99 -8.32 20.12
CA MET A 397 13.58 -8.45 20.49
C MET A 397 13.04 -9.86 20.19
N LEU A 398 13.32 -10.41 19.00
CA LEU A 398 12.89 -11.77 18.65
C LEU A 398 13.53 -12.85 19.54
N ASN A 399 14.80 -12.71 19.90
CA ASN A 399 15.48 -13.61 20.83
C ASN A 399 14.81 -13.56 22.23
N ALA A 400 14.59 -12.36 22.75
CA ALA A 400 13.92 -12.19 24.04
C ALA A 400 12.52 -12.79 24.04
N LEU A 401 11.71 -12.59 23.00
CA LEU A 401 10.36 -13.17 22.90
C LEU A 401 10.41 -14.70 22.88
N LYS A 402 11.38 -15.28 22.17
CA LYS A 402 11.58 -16.73 22.13
C LYS A 402 11.99 -17.30 23.49
N GLU A 403 12.86 -16.61 24.23
CA GLU A 403 13.24 -17.01 25.57
C GLU A 403 12.06 -16.87 26.55
N LEU A 404 11.27 -15.79 26.44
CA LEU A 404 10.07 -15.59 27.24
C LEU A 404 9.02 -16.67 26.99
N GLU A 405 8.83 -17.09 25.74
CA GLU A 405 7.90 -18.18 25.38
C GLU A 405 8.26 -19.52 26.06
N ASN A 406 9.54 -19.75 26.34
CA ASN A 406 10.00 -20.96 27.02
C ASN A 406 9.83 -20.94 28.55
N LEU A 407 9.42 -19.83 29.15
CA LEU A 407 9.12 -19.76 30.58
C LEU A 407 7.82 -20.52 30.88
N GLN A 408 7.82 -21.35 31.90
CA GLN A 408 6.60 -22.07 32.37
C GLN A 408 5.48 -21.10 32.79
N SER A 409 5.85 -19.92 33.25
CA SER A 409 4.91 -18.88 33.66
C SER A 409 4.27 -18.13 32.48
N VAL A 410 4.78 -18.26 31.28
CA VAL A 410 4.19 -17.68 30.05
C VAL A 410 3.27 -18.69 29.39
N LEU A 411 1.99 -18.35 29.30
CA LEU A 411 0.90 -19.26 28.98
C LEU A 411 0.45 -19.26 27.52
N ASP A 412 0.95 -18.32 26.74
CA ASP A 412 0.66 -18.16 25.30
C ASP A 412 1.86 -17.54 24.59
N THR A 413 1.95 -17.74 23.29
CA THR A 413 3.00 -17.13 22.46
C THR A 413 2.98 -15.60 22.59
N PRO A 414 4.10 -14.96 23.00
CA PRO A 414 4.21 -13.51 23.10
C PRO A 414 3.87 -12.82 21.78
N LYS A 415 3.18 -11.69 21.86
CA LYS A 415 2.84 -10.86 20.68
C LYS A 415 3.59 -9.54 20.74
N MET A 416 4.01 -9.02 19.59
CA MET A 416 4.67 -7.73 19.53
C MET A 416 4.11 -6.84 18.42
N ILE A 417 4.25 -5.52 18.61
CA ILE A 417 3.96 -4.48 17.59
C ILE A 417 5.11 -3.48 17.65
N ARG A 418 5.60 -3.06 16.49
CA ARG A 418 6.67 -2.05 16.39
C ARG A 418 6.09 -0.66 16.60
N LEU A 419 6.86 0.19 17.29
CA LEU A 419 6.54 1.61 17.49
C LEU A 419 7.28 2.42 16.42
N GLU A 420 6.53 3.25 15.69
CA GLU A 420 7.04 4.17 14.67
C GLU A 420 6.83 5.63 15.09
N ASN A 421 7.93 6.35 15.19
CA ASN A 421 7.94 7.79 15.51
C ASN A 421 7.88 8.65 14.25
#